data_950fe8bd2e859034d11fa2340f7f728a
#
_entry.id   950fe8bd2e859034d11fa2340f7f728a
#
_cell.length_a   1.000
_cell.length_b   1.000
_cell.length_c   1.000
_cell.angle_alpha   90.00
_cell.angle_beta   90.00
_cell.angle_gamma   90.00
#
_symmetry.space_group_name_H-M   'P 1'
#
loop_
_entity.id
_entity.type
_entity.pdbx_description
1 polymer ?
#
loop_
_entity_poly.entity_id
_entity_poly.type
_entity_poly.pdbx_seq_one_letter_code
_entity_poly.pdbx_strand_id
1 'polypeptide(L)' 'WREYSSVGMILIVLFLTVVIIEAVSHYLRTKLT' A
#
# COMPACT_ATOMS: atom_id res chain seq x y z
N TRP A 1 -10.26 10.97 15.48
CA TRP A 1 -9.61 10.73 14.19
C TRP A 1 -9.65 11.95 13.29
N ARG A 2 -10.50 12.80 13.58
CA ARG A 2 -10.51 14.03 12.80
C ARG A 2 -9.35 14.90 13.17
N GLU A 3 -8.62 14.48 14.17
CA GLU A 3 -7.42 15.18 14.54
C GLU A 3 -6.30 14.92 13.57
N TYR A 4 -6.42 13.87 12.80
CA TYR A 4 -5.37 13.51 11.87
C TYR A 4 -5.23 14.55 10.80
N SER A 5 -4.01 14.84 10.46
CA SER A 5 -3.77 15.79 9.39
C SER A 5 -3.99 15.08 8.06
N SER A 6 -4.47 15.82 7.10
CA SER A 6 -4.72 15.26 5.79
C SER A 6 -3.46 14.70 5.16
N VAL A 7 -2.35 15.36 5.40
CA VAL A 7 -1.08 14.92 4.83
C VAL A 7 -0.73 13.54 5.34
N GLY A 8 -0.90 13.32 6.64
CA GLY A 8 -0.59 12.02 7.20
C GLY A 8 -1.43 10.92 6.62
N MET A 9 -2.72 11.18 6.44
CA MET A 9 -3.61 10.19 5.88
C MET A 9 -3.22 9.86 4.45
N ILE A 10 -2.88 10.87 3.68
CA ILE A 10 -2.49 10.65 2.30
C ILE A 10 -1.23 9.80 2.22
N LEU A 11 -0.28 10.08 3.08
CA LEU A 11 0.96 9.31 3.09
C LEU A 11 0.71 7.86 3.43
N ILE A 12 -0.15 7.62 4.40
CA ILE A 12 -0.48 6.25 4.80
C ILE A 12 -1.15 5.51 3.65
N VAL A 13 -2.09 6.16 3.00
CA VAL A 13 -2.79 5.54 1.88
C VAL A 13 -1.82 5.21 0.74
N LEU A 14 -0.93 6.14 0.45
CA LEU A 14 0.06 5.90 -0.60
C LEU A 14 0.97 4.73 -0.24
N PHE A 15 1.42 4.70 1.00
CA PHE A 15 2.29 3.63 1.45
C PHE A 15 1.59 2.28 1.35
N LEU A 16 0.35 2.22 1.81
CA LEU A 16 -0.40 0.97 1.75
C LEU A 16 -0.62 0.53 0.31
N THR A 17 -0.92 1.47 -0.56
CA THR A 17 -1.13 1.15 -1.96
C THR A 17 0.11 0.51 -2.57
N VAL A 18 1.27 1.08 -2.30
CA VAL A 18 2.52 0.54 -2.82
C VAL A 18 2.78 -0.85 -2.27
N VAL A 19 2.55 -1.03 -0.98
CA VAL A 19 2.76 -2.33 -0.34
C VAL A 19 1.85 -3.38 -0.96
N ILE A 20 0.60 -3.04 -1.18
CA ILE A 20 -0.36 -3.98 -1.75
C ILE A 20 0.06 -4.37 -3.16
N ILE A 21 0.46 -3.40 -3.96
CA ILE A 21 0.88 -3.67 -5.33
C ILE A 21 2.08 -4.59 -5.35
N GLU A 22 3.04 -4.32 -4.48
CA GLU A 22 4.23 -5.15 -4.42
C GLU A 22 3.90 -6.56 -3.96
N ALA A 23 3.02 -6.67 -2.99
CA ALA A 23 2.64 -7.98 -2.48
C ALA A 23 1.95 -8.81 -3.57
N VAL A 24 1.05 -8.18 -4.30
CA VAL A 24 0.34 -8.87 -5.37
C VAL A 24 1.31 -9.28 -6.47
N SER A 25 2.20 -8.37 -6.83
CA SER A 25 3.18 -8.67 -7.88
C SER A 25 4.07 -9.83 -7.46
N HIS A 26 4.53 -9.81 -6.23
CA HIS A 26 5.36 -10.88 -5.71
C HIS A 26 4.61 -12.21 -5.69
N TYR A 27 3.37 -12.15 -5.28
CA TYR A 27 2.54 -13.34 -5.20
C TYR A 27 2.37 -13.98 -6.58
N LEU A 28 2.06 -13.16 -7.56
CA LEU A 28 1.87 -13.66 -8.92
C LEU A 28 3.16 -14.26 -9.47
N ARG A 29 4.27 -13.62 -9.19
CA ARG A 29 5.54 -14.14 -9.64
C ARG A 29 5.82 -15.51 -9.07
N THR A 30 5.65 -15.64 -7.77
CA THR A 30 5.90 -16.91 -7.11
C THR A 30 4.96 -17.97 -7.63
N LYS A 31 3.74 -17.60 -7.90
CA LYS A 31 2.76 -18.56 -8.33
C LYS A 31 2.96 -18.99 -9.78
N LEU A 32 3.27 -18.04 -10.63
CA LEU A 32 3.41 -18.35 -12.05
C LEU A 32 4.76 -18.94 -12.38
N THR A 33 5.76 -18.56 -11.63
CA THR A 33 7.10 -19.10 -11.84
C THR A 33 7.33 -20.27 -10.94
#